data_34ac5fcd29799330de9a139fd9d5a547
#
_entry.id   34ac5fcd29799330de9a139fd9d5a547
#
_cell.length_a   1.000
_cell.length_b   1.000
_cell.length_c   1.000
_cell.angle_alpha   90.00
_cell.angle_beta   90.00
_cell.angle_gamma   90.00
#
_symmetry.space_group_name_H-M   'P 1'
#
loop_
_entity.id
_entity.type
_entity.pdbx_description
1 polymer ?
#
loop_
_entity_poly.entity_id
_entity_poly.type
_entity_poly.pdbx_seq_one_letter_code
_entity_poly.pdbx_strand_id
1 'polypeptide(L)'
;MVEIKGIRFDVQIEHKRIRNLYLRLNDRTIMASAPLWMPDYEVYRFIDKKRDWIYNAYCYAIYKKHTSNKYSGGDTFYLYNVPYKLERIIGKKNVSIKDNTIYLTYKDESEDSIKYLYKYLDKYLLLKAEEYLGKYLYFLRDYGYMQIPELKCKIMTSKWGVCYPSKNRINISSYLIHYPYECLEYIMVHEMTHFIIPNHSKRFYEVVRKNMPDYKTAANKLKL
;
A
#
# COMPACT_ATOMS: atom_id res chain seq x y z
N MET A 1 -5.17 17.87 16.20
CA MET A 1 -5.43 16.71 15.34
C MET A 1 -5.90 17.16 13.97
N VAL A 2 -5.49 16.47 12.90
CA VAL A 2 -5.97 16.67 11.53
C VAL A 2 -6.35 15.32 10.94
N GLU A 3 -7.38 15.30 10.10
CA GLU A 3 -7.78 14.09 9.38
C GLU A 3 -7.37 14.21 7.91
N ILE A 4 -6.63 13.22 7.41
CA ILE A 4 -6.13 13.18 6.04
C ILE A 4 -6.52 11.83 5.44
N LYS A 5 -7.39 11.83 4.42
CA LYS A 5 -7.86 10.62 3.73
C LYS A 5 -8.35 9.52 4.68
N GLY A 6 -9.15 9.90 5.69
CA GLY A 6 -9.73 8.99 6.68
C GLY A 6 -8.78 8.58 7.80
N ILE A 7 -7.53 9.06 7.80
CA ILE A 7 -6.56 8.78 8.86
C ILE A 7 -6.41 10.01 9.75
N ARG A 8 -6.54 9.81 11.05
CA ARG A 8 -6.31 10.86 12.05
C ARG A 8 -4.85 10.93 12.44
N PHE A 9 -4.30 12.15 12.42
CA PHE A 9 -2.94 12.48 12.81
C PHE A 9 -2.97 13.48 13.96
N ASP A 10 -2.15 13.21 14.98
CA ASP A 10 -1.84 14.21 15.98
C ASP A 10 -0.88 15.24 15.40
N VAL A 11 -0.96 16.48 15.88
CA VAL A 11 -0.07 17.57 15.46
C VAL A 11 0.64 18.11 16.68
N GLN A 12 1.97 18.07 16.65
CA GLN A 12 2.84 18.69 17.63
C GLN A 12 3.61 19.82 16.96
N ILE A 13 3.43 21.05 17.45
CA ILE A 13 4.10 22.25 16.92
C ILE A 13 5.16 22.69 17.94
N GLU A 14 6.38 22.85 17.47
CA GLU A 14 7.49 23.36 18.24
C GLU A 14 8.09 24.59 17.55
N HIS A 15 8.06 25.75 18.23
CA HIS A 15 8.64 26.97 17.73
C HIS A 15 10.13 27.07 18.08
N LYS A 16 10.96 27.29 17.05
CA LYS A 16 12.45 27.32 17.16
C LYS A 16 13.03 28.51 16.45
N ARG A 17 14.29 28.85 16.78
CA ARG A 17 15.09 29.86 16.05
C ARG A 17 15.57 29.31 14.70
N ILE A 18 14.64 29.10 13.77
CA ILE A 18 14.88 28.60 12.41
C ILE A 18 14.22 29.52 11.39
N ARG A 19 14.63 29.42 10.12
CA ARG A 19 14.10 30.29 9.05
C ARG A 19 12.91 29.65 8.33
N ASN A 20 12.86 28.31 8.24
CA ASN A 20 11.87 27.59 7.47
C ASN A 20 11.05 26.64 8.36
N LEU A 21 9.82 26.38 7.95
CA LEU A 21 8.96 25.38 8.54
C LEU A 21 9.34 23.97 8.03
N TYR A 22 9.52 23.03 8.95
CA TYR A 22 9.82 21.63 8.66
C TYR A 22 8.74 20.73 9.22
N LEU A 23 8.35 19.72 8.44
CA LEU A 23 7.47 18.65 8.89
C LEU A 23 8.25 17.32 8.94
N ARG A 24 8.02 16.58 10.02
CA ARG A 24 8.44 15.18 10.17
C ARG A 24 7.22 14.38 10.57
N LEU A 25 7.13 13.16 10.07
CA LEU A 25 6.11 12.22 10.48
C LEU A 25 6.76 11.14 11.35
N ASN A 26 6.18 10.94 12.53
CA ASN A 26 6.55 9.84 13.41
C ASN A 26 5.25 9.06 13.72
N ASP A 27 5.10 7.89 13.14
CA ASP A 27 3.87 7.11 13.13
C ASP A 27 2.66 7.99 12.71
N ARG A 28 1.72 8.24 13.58
CA ARG A 28 0.55 9.11 13.34
C ARG A 28 0.71 10.53 13.90
N THR A 29 1.92 10.92 14.27
CA THR A 29 2.19 12.27 14.79
C THR A 29 2.94 13.11 13.77
N ILE A 30 2.33 14.21 13.34
CA ILE A 30 2.96 15.23 12.51
C ILE A 30 3.73 16.16 13.46
N MET A 31 5.05 16.11 13.41
CA MET A 31 5.92 16.99 14.15
C MET A 31 6.29 18.18 13.26
N ALA A 32 5.82 19.37 13.63
CA ALA A 32 6.11 20.63 12.93
C ALA A 32 7.13 21.44 13.71
N SER A 33 8.29 21.73 13.12
CA SER A 33 9.25 22.71 13.67
C SER A 33 9.07 24.01 12.92
N ALA A 34 8.55 25.03 13.58
CA ALA A 34 8.19 26.33 13.02
C ALA A 34 9.12 27.44 13.49
N PRO A 35 9.35 28.52 12.69
CA PRO A 35 10.00 29.72 13.14
C PRO A 35 9.28 30.38 14.33
N LEU A 36 9.98 31.04 15.23
CA LEU A 36 9.39 31.73 16.39
C LEU A 36 8.32 32.78 16.02
N TRP A 37 8.42 33.37 14.83
CA TRP A 37 7.50 34.40 14.35
C TRP A 37 6.26 33.85 13.64
N MET A 38 6.26 32.56 13.32
CA MET A 38 5.17 31.92 12.50
C MET A 38 4.03 31.50 13.43
N PRO A 39 2.82 31.99 13.25
CA PRO A 39 1.67 31.58 14.06
C PRO A 39 1.18 30.18 13.67
N ASP A 40 0.55 29.47 14.60
CA ASP A 40 0.09 28.08 14.42
C ASP A 40 -0.85 27.89 13.24
N TYR A 41 -1.71 28.88 12.94
CA TYR A 41 -2.63 28.76 11.80
C TYR A 41 -1.90 28.63 10.44
N GLU A 42 -0.71 29.27 10.30
CA GLU A 42 0.12 29.10 9.09
C GLU A 42 0.75 27.70 9.03
N VAL A 43 1.10 27.14 10.18
CA VAL A 43 1.58 25.75 10.27
C VAL A 43 0.49 24.79 9.82
N TYR A 44 -0.75 24.96 10.31
CA TYR A 44 -1.89 24.14 9.87
C TYR A 44 -2.19 24.31 8.38
N ARG A 45 -2.13 25.54 7.86
CA ARG A 45 -2.27 25.81 6.41
C ARG A 45 -1.20 25.11 5.58
N PHE A 46 0.03 25.04 6.10
CA PHE A 46 1.11 24.33 5.43
C PHE A 46 0.90 22.80 5.50
N ILE A 47 0.46 22.25 6.62
CA ILE A 47 0.06 20.85 6.77
C ILE A 47 -1.02 20.50 5.73
N ASP A 48 -2.01 21.37 5.57
CA ASP A 48 -3.08 21.18 4.60
C ASP A 48 -2.56 21.13 3.15
N LYS A 49 -1.64 22.02 2.77
CA LYS A 49 -0.96 21.97 1.47
C LYS A 49 -0.11 20.71 1.27
N LYS A 50 0.30 20.05 2.35
CA LYS A 50 1.16 18.86 2.33
C LYS A 50 0.41 17.56 2.62
N ARG A 51 -0.94 17.55 2.59
CA ARG A 51 -1.78 16.38 2.90
C ARG A 51 -1.35 15.13 2.13
N ASP A 52 -1.13 15.24 0.83
CA ASP A 52 -0.71 14.10 0.01
C ASP A 52 0.68 13.59 0.38
N TRP A 53 1.62 14.49 0.64
CA TRP A 53 2.95 14.10 1.11
C TRP A 53 2.90 13.39 2.47
N ILE A 54 2.12 13.93 3.44
CA ILE A 54 1.95 13.31 4.76
C ILE A 54 1.36 11.91 4.63
N TYR A 55 0.31 11.77 3.82
CA TYR A 55 -0.31 10.48 3.56
C TYR A 55 0.67 9.47 2.94
N ASN A 56 1.42 9.89 1.92
CA ASN A 56 2.41 9.04 1.25
C ASN A 56 3.56 8.67 2.19
N ALA A 57 4.06 9.61 3.00
CA ALA A 57 5.10 9.34 3.99
C ALA A 57 4.62 8.33 5.05
N TYR A 58 3.36 8.42 5.47
CA TYR A 58 2.73 7.47 6.38
C TYR A 58 2.64 6.08 5.75
N CYS A 59 2.12 5.98 4.53
CA CYS A 59 2.03 4.72 3.79
C CYS A 59 3.43 4.10 3.59
N TYR A 60 4.44 4.92 3.29
CA TYR A 60 5.83 4.47 3.16
C TYR A 60 6.40 3.94 4.48
N ALA A 61 6.14 4.62 5.61
CA ALA A 61 6.59 4.16 6.92
C ALA A 61 5.96 2.81 7.29
N ILE A 62 4.65 2.64 7.01
CA ILE A 62 3.94 1.37 7.14
C ILE A 62 4.59 0.30 6.25
N TYR A 63 4.79 0.61 4.97
CA TYR A 63 5.44 -0.31 4.03
C TYR A 63 6.82 -0.75 4.54
N LYS A 64 7.65 0.20 4.99
CA LYS A 64 8.98 -0.11 5.53
C LYS A 64 8.91 -0.98 6.79
N LYS A 65 7.94 -0.75 7.67
CA LYS A 65 7.68 -1.61 8.83
C LYS A 65 7.29 -3.02 8.37
N HIS A 66 6.41 -3.15 7.40
CA HIS A 66 5.95 -4.43 6.86
C HIS A 66 7.08 -5.22 6.17
N THR A 67 7.90 -4.53 5.35
CA THR A 67 9.01 -5.18 4.65
C THR A 67 10.14 -5.61 5.59
N SER A 68 10.24 -5.03 6.78
CA SER A 68 11.23 -5.45 7.78
C SER A 68 10.83 -6.69 8.58
N ASN A 69 9.63 -7.22 8.39
CA ASN A 69 9.04 -8.36 9.13
C ASN A 69 9.10 -8.22 10.68
N LYS A 70 9.21 -6.98 11.18
CA LYS A 70 9.32 -6.70 12.61
C LYS A 70 7.96 -6.33 13.20
N TYR A 71 7.11 -7.33 13.36
CA TYR A 71 5.86 -7.20 14.10
C TYR A 71 5.97 -7.88 15.45
N SER A 72 5.57 -7.18 16.49
CA SER A 72 5.39 -7.70 17.84
C SER A 72 3.90 -7.91 18.15
N GLY A 73 3.58 -8.66 19.18
CA GLY A 73 2.21 -8.72 19.70
C GLY A 73 1.72 -7.32 20.12
N GLY A 74 0.47 -7.00 19.82
CA GLY A 74 -0.13 -5.68 20.06
C GLY A 74 0.12 -4.64 18.97
N ASP A 75 0.97 -4.93 17.95
CA ASP A 75 1.21 -4.02 16.83
C ASP A 75 -0.05 -3.85 15.96
N THR A 76 -0.12 -2.69 15.28
CA THR A 76 -1.16 -2.44 14.28
C THR A 76 -0.74 -3.04 12.94
N PHE A 77 -1.58 -3.91 12.39
CA PHE A 77 -1.45 -4.47 11.05
C PHE A 77 -2.56 -3.91 10.15
N TYR A 78 -2.21 -3.43 8.96
CA TYR A 78 -3.19 -2.82 8.07
C TYR A 78 -3.65 -3.79 7.00
N LEU A 79 -4.99 -3.94 6.85
CA LEU A 79 -5.60 -4.63 5.72
C LEU A 79 -6.37 -3.60 4.90
N TYR A 80 -5.98 -3.40 3.65
CA TYR A 80 -6.59 -2.41 2.75
C TYR A 80 -6.76 -1.02 3.40
N ASN A 81 -5.72 -0.58 4.11
CA ASN A 81 -5.68 0.67 4.87
C ASN A 81 -6.59 0.72 6.13
N VAL A 82 -7.23 -0.39 6.49
CA VAL A 82 -7.99 -0.52 7.73
C VAL A 82 -7.07 -1.09 8.81
N PRO A 83 -6.98 -0.46 10.00
CA PRO A 83 -6.13 -0.94 11.09
C PRO A 83 -6.75 -2.13 11.81
N TYR A 84 -5.93 -3.14 12.02
CA TYR A 84 -6.21 -4.33 12.86
C TYR A 84 -5.15 -4.46 13.93
N LYS A 85 -5.54 -4.88 15.12
CA LYS A 85 -4.60 -5.28 16.16
C LYS A 85 -4.02 -6.65 15.79
N LEU A 86 -2.71 -6.84 15.92
CA LEU A 86 -2.07 -8.13 15.71
C LEU A 86 -1.79 -8.79 17.07
N GLU A 87 -2.45 -9.91 17.35
CA GLU A 87 -2.17 -10.75 18.50
C GLU A 87 -1.37 -11.98 18.04
N ARG A 88 -0.21 -12.21 18.71
CA ARG A 88 0.69 -13.33 18.42
C ARG A 88 0.63 -14.34 19.54
N ILE A 89 0.30 -15.59 19.22
CA ILE A 89 0.04 -16.66 20.20
C ILE A 89 0.87 -17.88 19.81
N ILE A 90 1.57 -18.47 20.79
CA ILE A 90 2.27 -19.74 20.57
C ILE A 90 1.26 -20.88 20.64
N GLY A 91 1.28 -21.76 19.62
CA GLY A 91 0.38 -22.91 19.55
C GLY A 91 0.31 -23.53 18.15
N LYS A 92 -0.76 -24.27 17.90
CA LYS A 92 -0.98 -24.89 16.58
C LYS A 92 -1.23 -23.79 15.53
N LYS A 93 -0.44 -23.80 14.48
CA LYS A 93 -0.43 -22.82 13.39
C LYS A 93 -1.82 -22.51 12.83
N ASN A 94 -2.23 -21.25 12.97
CA ASN A 94 -3.52 -20.76 12.52
C ASN A 94 -3.50 -19.24 12.32
N VAL A 95 -4.40 -18.73 11.47
CA VAL A 95 -4.75 -17.30 11.38
C VAL A 95 -6.27 -17.17 11.44
N SER A 96 -6.74 -16.31 12.32
CA SER A 96 -8.15 -15.92 12.37
C SER A 96 -8.26 -14.40 12.49
N ILE A 97 -9.33 -13.85 11.96
CA ILE A 97 -9.62 -12.41 11.99
C ILE A 97 -10.99 -12.24 12.63
N LYS A 98 -11.04 -11.53 13.74
CA LYS A 98 -12.28 -11.26 14.48
C LYS A 98 -12.19 -9.90 15.17
N ASP A 99 -13.27 -9.13 15.14
CA ASP A 99 -13.42 -7.85 15.85
C ASP A 99 -12.21 -6.89 15.67
N ASN A 100 -11.79 -6.66 14.40
CA ASN A 100 -10.61 -5.87 14.04
C ASN A 100 -9.28 -6.35 14.67
N THR A 101 -9.22 -7.64 15.05
CA THR A 101 -8.01 -8.28 15.56
C THR A 101 -7.62 -9.46 14.68
N ILE A 102 -6.34 -9.52 14.32
CA ILE A 102 -5.72 -10.65 13.65
C ILE A 102 -5.05 -11.50 14.71
N TYR A 103 -5.52 -12.72 14.91
CA TYR A 103 -4.92 -13.72 15.79
C TYR A 103 -4.01 -14.60 14.96
N LEU A 104 -2.70 -14.47 15.16
CA LEU A 104 -1.67 -15.25 14.48
C LEU A 104 -1.09 -16.26 15.47
N THR A 105 -1.48 -17.53 15.32
CA THR A 105 -0.90 -18.63 16.10
C THR A 105 0.22 -19.29 15.33
N TYR A 106 1.38 -19.49 15.95
CA TYR A 106 2.59 -20.05 15.37
C TYR A 106 3.26 -21.01 16.35
N LYS A 107 4.09 -21.93 15.81
CA LYS A 107 4.63 -23.05 16.59
C LYS A 107 5.64 -22.61 17.65
N ASP A 108 6.59 -21.78 17.27
CA ASP A 108 7.68 -21.29 18.12
C ASP A 108 8.29 -20.00 17.56
N GLU A 109 9.14 -19.32 18.33
CA GLU A 109 9.76 -18.04 17.97
C GLU A 109 10.73 -18.12 16.77
N SER A 110 11.21 -19.32 16.41
CA SER A 110 12.10 -19.53 15.26
C SER A 110 11.35 -19.48 13.93
N GLU A 111 10.02 -19.60 13.95
CA GLU A 111 9.19 -19.57 12.75
C GLU A 111 8.96 -18.14 12.26
N ASP A 112 9.13 -17.89 10.97
CA ASP A 112 8.70 -16.65 10.32
C ASP A 112 7.17 -16.60 10.22
N SER A 113 6.53 -16.34 11.35
CA SER A 113 5.08 -16.30 11.52
C SER A 113 4.43 -15.20 10.68
N ILE A 114 5.14 -14.11 10.43
CA ILE A 114 4.65 -13.00 9.61
C ILE A 114 4.57 -13.40 8.13
N LYS A 115 5.54 -14.15 7.63
CA LYS A 115 5.49 -14.73 6.28
C LYS A 115 4.31 -15.68 6.11
N TYR A 116 4.00 -16.45 7.15
CA TYR A 116 2.81 -17.29 7.17
C TYR A 116 1.52 -16.46 7.12
N LEU A 117 1.46 -15.35 7.86
CA LEU A 117 0.33 -14.42 7.82
C LEU A 117 0.11 -13.89 6.40
N TYR A 118 1.17 -13.41 5.71
CA TYR A 118 1.05 -12.97 4.32
C TYR A 118 0.53 -14.07 3.41
N LYS A 119 1.08 -15.28 3.51
CA LYS A 119 0.61 -16.42 2.72
C LYS A 119 -0.87 -16.73 2.95
N TYR A 120 -1.36 -16.55 4.19
CA TYR A 120 -2.78 -16.69 4.50
C TYR A 120 -3.61 -15.56 3.86
N LEU A 121 -3.11 -14.33 3.90
CA LEU A 121 -3.79 -13.15 3.37
C LEU A 121 -3.76 -13.07 1.83
N ASP A 122 -2.78 -13.70 1.18
CA ASP A 122 -2.64 -13.74 -0.28
C ASP A 122 -3.91 -14.24 -0.99
N LYS A 123 -4.68 -15.13 -0.35
CA LYS A 123 -5.96 -15.60 -0.90
C LYS A 123 -6.98 -14.47 -1.10
N TYR A 124 -7.05 -13.51 -0.16
CA TYR A 124 -7.96 -12.35 -0.28
C TYR A 124 -7.47 -11.38 -1.32
N LEU A 125 -6.15 -11.18 -1.39
CA LEU A 125 -5.53 -10.32 -2.40
C LEU A 125 -5.74 -10.89 -3.80
N LEU A 126 -5.60 -12.21 -3.99
CA LEU A 126 -5.83 -12.89 -5.27
C LEU A 126 -7.29 -12.79 -5.69
N LEU A 127 -8.25 -13.05 -4.80
CA LEU A 127 -9.68 -12.91 -5.11
C LEU A 127 -10.01 -11.52 -5.64
N LYS A 128 -9.46 -10.47 -5.00
CA LYS A 128 -9.69 -9.10 -5.45
C LYS A 128 -8.95 -8.78 -6.75
N ALA A 129 -7.76 -9.34 -6.96
CA ALA A 129 -7.02 -9.20 -8.21
C ALA A 129 -7.72 -9.91 -9.38
N GLU A 130 -8.33 -11.06 -9.14
CA GLU A 130 -9.14 -11.80 -10.14
C GLU A 130 -10.38 -10.99 -10.55
N GLU A 131 -11.03 -10.31 -9.60
CA GLU A 131 -12.12 -9.38 -9.89
C GLU A 131 -11.67 -8.26 -10.85
N TYR A 132 -10.50 -7.64 -10.57
CA TYR A 132 -9.94 -6.62 -11.44
C TYR A 132 -9.47 -7.18 -12.78
N LEU A 133 -8.89 -8.40 -12.80
CA LEU A 133 -8.55 -9.07 -14.05
C LEU A 133 -9.81 -9.23 -14.92
N GLY A 134 -10.89 -9.76 -14.35
CA GLY A 134 -12.18 -9.90 -15.05
C GLY A 134 -12.72 -8.57 -15.55
N LYS A 135 -12.69 -7.52 -14.70
CA LYS A 135 -13.14 -6.16 -15.05
C LYS A 135 -12.40 -5.59 -16.27
N TYR A 136 -11.10 -5.83 -16.39
CA TYR A 136 -10.24 -5.22 -17.39
C TYR A 136 -9.82 -6.15 -18.54
N LEU A 137 -10.28 -7.39 -18.55
CA LEU A 137 -9.91 -8.37 -19.58
C LEU A 137 -10.29 -7.93 -21.01
N TYR A 138 -11.36 -7.12 -21.15
CA TYR A 138 -11.83 -6.61 -22.42
C TYR A 138 -10.76 -5.84 -23.18
N PHE A 139 -9.97 -4.98 -22.48
CA PHE A 139 -8.97 -4.20 -23.20
C PHE A 139 -7.79 -5.04 -23.69
N LEU A 140 -7.44 -6.15 -23.02
CA LEU A 140 -6.46 -7.09 -23.56
C LEU A 140 -6.97 -7.71 -24.86
N ARG A 141 -8.26 -8.08 -24.90
CA ARG A 141 -8.91 -8.63 -26.10
C ARG A 141 -8.98 -7.64 -27.25
N ASP A 142 -9.23 -6.36 -26.98
CA ASP A 142 -9.21 -5.28 -27.97
C ASP A 142 -7.85 -5.15 -28.66
N TYR A 143 -6.77 -5.56 -28.01
CA TYR A 143 -5.41 -5.61 -28.56
C TYR A 143 -5.00 -7.00 -29.07
N GLY A 144 -5.95 -7.94 -29.16
CA GLY A 144 -5.72 -9.28 -29.69
C GLY A 144 -5.13 -10.29 -28.70
N TYR A 145 -5.01 -9.93 -27.41
CA TYR A 145 -4.54 -10.85 -26.38
C TYR A 145 -5.71 -11.67 -25.81
N MET A 146 -5.80 -12.93 -26.21
CA MET A 146 -6.98 -13.77 -25.92
C MET A 146 -6.82 -14.66 -24.67
N GLN A 147 -5.60 -14.80 -24.16
CA GLN A 147 -5.34 -15.65 -22.99
C GLN A 147 -5.74 -14.93 -21.69
N ILE A 148 -6.15 -15.70 -20.69
CA ILE A 148 -6.37 -15.20 -19.34
C ILE A 148 -5.09 -15.39 -18.55
N PRO A 149 -4.44 -14.30 -18.06
CA PRO A 149 -3.21 -14.40 -17.28
C PRO A 149 -3.41 -15.13 -15.95
N GLU A 150 -2.46 -15.99 -15.60
CA GLU A 150 -2.36 -16.57 -14.27
C GLU A 150 -1.92 -15.49 -13.26
N LEU A 151 -2.59 -15.43 -12.10
CA LEU A 151 -2.21 -14.52 -11.01
C LEU A 151 -1.49 -15.28 -9.89
N LYS A 152 -0.43 -14.68 -9.36
CA LYS A 152 0.28 -15.17 -8.17
C LYS A 152 0.66 -14.05 -7.23
N CYS A 153 0.51 -14.28 -5.92
CA CYS A 153 1.10 -13.41 -4.92
C CYS A 153 2.50 -13.87 -4.56
N LYS A 154 3.37 -12.88 -4.29
CA LYS A 154 4.73 -13.10 -3.79
C LYS A 154 5.13 -11.96 -2.87
N ILE A 155 5.88 -12.25 -1.84
CA ILE A 155 6.57 -11.23 -1.06
C ILE A 155 7.65 -10.60 -1.95
N MET A 156 7.45 -9.36 -2.37
CA MET A 156 8.38 -8.59 -3.21
C MET A 156 8.66 -7.24 -2.56
N THR A 157 9.93 -6.91 -2.36
CA THR A 157 10.38 -5.71 -1.64
C THR A 157 10.73 -4.53 -2.55
N SER A 158 10.93 -4.78 -3.84
CA SER A 158 11.38 -3.76 -4.82
C SER A 158 10.35 -3.45 -5.91
N LYS A 159 9.25 -4.20 -5.97
CA LYS A 159 8.22 -4.06 -7.01
C LYS A 159 6.85 -4.38 -6.45
N TRP A 160 5.83 -3.72 -6.97
CA TRP A 160 4.43 -3.96 -6.62
C TRP A 160 3.77 -5.04 -7.49
N GLY A 161 4.22 -5.15 -8.73
CA GLY A 161 3.79 -6.16 -9.69
C GLY A 161 4.91 -6.52 -10.66
N VAL A 162 4.75 -7.62 -11.37
CA VAL A 162 5.61 -8.04 -12.50
C VAL A 162 4.78 -8.84 -13.48
N CYS A 163 4.70 -8.36 -14.71
CA CYS A 163 4.15 -9.12 -15.83
C CYS A 163 5.23 -10.03 -16.45
N TYR A 164 4.84 -11.26 -16.77
CA TYR A 164 5.62 -12.24 -17.52
C TYR A 164 4.84 -12.67 -18.77
N PRO A 165 4.91 -11.91 -19.88
CA PRO A 165 4.13 -12.19 -21.08
C PRO A 165 4.37 -13.60 -21.63
N SER A 166 5.63 -14.06 -21.69
CA SER A 166 5.99 -15.40 -22.17
C SER A 166 5.45 -16.56 -21.33
N LYS A 167 5.05 -16.27 -20.07
CA LYS A 167 4.47 -17.26 -19.14
C LYS A 167 2.98 -17.04 -18.92
N ASN A 168 2.38 -16.10 -19.63
CA ASN A 168 1.00 -15.67 -19.43
C ASN A 168 0.65 -15.46 -17.95
N ARG A 169 1.48 -14.68 -17.20
CA ARG A 169 1.36 -14.56 -15.76
C ARG A 169 1.67 -13.16 -15.24
N ILE A 170 0.92 -12.75 -14.22
CA ILE A 170 1.19 -11.57 -13.40
C ILE A 170 1.50 -12.04 -11.97
N ASN A 171 2.63 -11.59 -11.42
CA ASN A 171 2.89 -11.68 -10.00
C ASN A 171 2.55 -10.35 -9.33
N ILE A 172 1.89 -10.41 -8.16
CA ILE A 172 1.48 -9.26 -7.36
C ILE A 172 2.22 -9.33 -6.03
N SER A 173 2.66 -8.18 -5.50
CA SER A 173 3.29 -8.13 -4.19
C SER A 173 2.26 -8.36 -3.08
N SER A 174 2.54 -9.31 -2.18
CA SER A 174 1.73 -9.57 -0.98
C SER A 174 1.58 -8.31 -0.11
N TYR A 175 2.51 -7.35 -0.19
CA TYR A 175 2.45 -6.09 0.55
C TYR A 175 1.35 -5.13 0.06
N LEU A 176 0.76 -5.35 -1.12
CA LEU A 176 -0.41 -4.57 -1.57
C LEU A 176 -1.62 -4.73 -0.65
N ILE A 177 -1.66 -5.78 0.18
CA ILE A 177 -2.71 -5.97 1.19
C ILE A 177 -2.81 -4.80 2.18
N HIS A 178 -1.75 -4.03 2.37
CA HIS A 178 -1.72 -2.88 3.28
C HIS A 178 -2.28 -1.60 2.67
N TYR A 179 -2.41 -1.56 1.34
CA TYR A 179 -2.81 -0.37 0.59
C TYR A 179 -4.29 -0.41 0.22
N PRO A 180 -4.92 0.77 0.00
CA PRO A 180 -6.28 0.82 -0.50
C PRO A 180 -6.46 0.02 -1.80
N TYR A 181 -7.69 -0.47 -2.04
CA TYR A 181 -8.01 -1.31 -3.20
C TYR A 181 -7.64 -0.69 -4.55
N GLU A 182 -7.75 0.65 -4.68
CA GLU A 182 -7.35 1.34 -5.91
C GLU A 182 -5.87 1.21 -6.25
N CYS A 183 -5.01 0.92 -5.25
CA CYS A 183 -3.60 0.63 -5.48
C CYS A 183 -3.42 -0.74 -6.16
N LEU A 184 -4.15 -1.76 -5.70
CA LEU A 184 -4.17 -3.07 -6.35
C LEU A 184 -4.76 -2.96 -7.76
N GLU A 185 -5.87 -2.23 -7.91
CA GLU A 185 -6.50 -1.98 -9.21
C GLU A 185 -5.51 -1.35 -10.21
N TYR A 186 -4.80 -0.32 -9.77
CA TYR A 186 -3.77 0.32 -10.59
C TYR A 186 -2.66 -0.65 -11.01
N ILE A 187 -2.14 -1.46 -10.06
CA ILE A 187 -1.11 -2.45 -10.39
C ILE A 187 -1.66 -3.50 -11.38
N MET A 188 -2.91 -3.94 -11.23
CA MET A 188 -3.51 -4.86 -12.18
C MET A 188 -3.58 -4.27 -13.59
N VAL A 189 -4.10 -3.05 -13.76
CA VAL A 189 -4.15 -2.35 -15.06
C VAL A 189 -2.74 -2.14 -15.62
N HIS A 190 -1.76 -1.77 -14.77
CA HIS A 190 -0.37 -1.56 -15.14
C HIS A 190 0.27 -2.84 -15.70
N GLU A 191 0.19 -3.94 -14.96
CA GLU A 191 0.80 -5.22 -15.36
C GLU A 191 0.07 -5.85 -16.56
N MET A 192 -1.25 -5.70 -16.63
CA MET A 192 -2.01 -6.13 -17.81
C MET A 192 -1.59 -5.35 -19.06
N THR A 193 -1.29 -4.05 -18.94
CA THR A 193 -0.83 -3.23 -20.06
C THR A 193 0.51 -3.74 -20.62
N HIS A 194 1.36 -4.38 -19.81
CA HIS A 194 2.62 -4.96 -20.26
C HIS A 194 2.47 -6.18 -21.18
N PHE A 195 1.33 -6.82 -21.25
CA PHE A 195 1.06 -7.83 -22.28
C PHE A 195 0.97 -7.23 -23.69
N ILE A 196 0.70 -5.92 -23.78
CA ILE A 196 0.50 -5.20 -25.04
C ILE A 196 1.69 -4.29 -25.35
N ILE A 197 2.19 -3.59 -24.33
CA ILE A 197 3.25 -2.58 -24.46
C ILE A 197 4.32 -2.88 -23.40
N PRO A 198 5.52 -3.37 -23.83
CA PRO A 198 6.53 -3.83 -22.89
C PRO A 198 7.25 -2.71 -22.11
N ASN A 199 7.23 -1.49 -22.61
CA ASN A 199 7.92 -0.33 -22.01
C ASN A 199 6.95 0.72 -21.51
N HIS A 200 7.38 1.58 -20.57
CA HIS A 200 6.60 2.67 -20.01
C HIS A 200 6.57 3.93 -20.90
N SER A 201 6.32 3.75 -22.19
CA SER A 201 6.22 4.83 -23.18
C SER A 201 4.96 5.70 -22.95
N LYS A 202 4.84 6.80 -23.70
CA LYS A 202 3.62 7.62 -23.70
C LYS A 202 2.38 6.79 -24.03
N ARG A 203 2.47 5.88 -25.02
CA ARG A 203 1.41 4.96 -25.41
C ARG A 203 1.00 4.02 -24.27
N PHE A 204 1.94 3.53 -23.45
CA PHE A 204 1.64 2.72 -22.25
C PHE A 204 0.72 3.48 -21.30
N TYR A 205 1.09 4.72 -20.93
CA TYR A 205 0.27 5.52 -20.03
C TYR A 205 -1.04 6.03 -20.63
N GLU A 206 -1.15 6.10 -21.95
CA GLU A 206 -2.42 6.37 -22.65
C GLU A 206 -3.40 5.21 -22.45
N VAL A 207 -2.93 3.95 -22.59
CA VAL A 207 -3.74 2.75 -22.33
C VAL A 207 -4.13 2.68 -20.84
N VAL A 208 -3.18 2.88 -19.92
CA VAL A 208 -3.48 2.91 -18.48
C VAL A 208 -4.55 3.95 -18.17
N ARG A 209 -4.40 5.19 -18.68
CA ARG A 209 -5.36 6.28 -18.45
C ARG A 209 -6.74 6.01 -19.06
N LYS A 210 -6.81 5.38 -20.22
CA LYS A 210 -8.08 5.01 -20.85
C LYS A 210 -8.89 4.07 -19.96
N ASN A 211 -8.21 3.15 -19.27
CA ASN A 211 -8.86 2.14 -18.43
C ASN A 211 -9.03 2.58 -16.97
N MET A 212 -8.13 3.43 -16.47
CA MET A 212 -8.16 3.99 -15.11
C MET A 212 -7.78 5.48 -15.16
N PRO A 213 -8.74 6.40 -15.41
CA PRO A 213 -8.46 7.84 -15.57
C PRO A 213 -7.67 8.44 -14.41
N ASP A 214 -8.01 8.06 -13.17
CA ASP A 214 -7.43 8.56 -11.92
C ASP A 214 -6.21 7.75 -11.44
N TYR A 215 -5.57 6.96 -12.31
CA TYR A 215 -4.46 6.07 -11.96
C TYR A 215 -3.32 6.79 -11.20
N LYS A 216 -3.10 8.08 -11.48
CA LYS A 216 -2.03 8.87 -10.82
C LYS A 216 -2.23 8.97 -9.31
N THR A 217 -3.48 9.02 -8.84
CA THR A 217 -3.80 9.05 -7.41
C THR A 217 -3.34 7.76 -6.72
N ALA A 218 -3.64 6.60 -7.31
CA ALA A 218 -3.20 5.31 -6.81
C ALA A 218 -1.67 5.13 -6.94
N ALA A 219 -1.10 5.48 -8.10
CA ALA A 219 0.34 5.42 -8.34
C ALA A 219 1.14 6.25 -7.33
N ASN A 220 0.66 7.45 -6.98
CA ASN A 220 1.33 8.32 -6.00
C ASN A 220 1.32 7.73 -4.57
N LYS A 221 0.32 6.91 -4.22
CA LYS A 221 0.29 6.20 -2.93
C LYS A 221 1.34 5.08 -2.85
N LEU A 222 1.75 4.55 -4.01
CA LEU A 222 2.72 3.46 -4.15
C LEU A 222 4.16 3.93 -4.40
N LYS A 223 4.40 5.23 -4.54
CA LYS A 223 5.76 5.78 -4.67
C LYS A 223 6.51 5.57 -3.37
N LEU A 224 7.60 4.86 -3.46
CA LEU A 224 8.58 4.61 -2.41
C LEU A 224 9.58 5.77 -2.33
#